data_d8331d2c494844ee000093d7742e41bd
#
_entry.id   d8331d2c494844ee000093d7742e41bd
#
_cell.length_a   1.000
_cell.length_b   1.000
_cell.length_c   1.000
_cell.angle_alpha   90.00
_cell.angle_beta   90.00
_cell.angle_gamma   90.00
#
_symmetry.space_group_name_H-M   'P 1'
#
loop_
_entity.id
_entity.type
_entity.pdbx_description
1 polymer ?
#
loop_
_entity_poly.entity_id
_entity_poly.type
_entity_poly.pdbx_seq_one_letter_code
_entity_poly.pdbx_strand_id
1 'polypeptide(L)'
;MEFRTIKTFYTVVNTGSFQRAAEVLNYSQPTISMRKKQLEQDLDVQLFERGKTLKLTHAGRLFYERAGQLIAQYEVLDHTIFDLKNGNAGLIKVGISEPSASLVFPKILKTFLADFPKLMVNVSVDDANTCSQKLIDGEIDFAICGEPELILENFYFPFFHDSLDLIVSESHPLASRTSVELRDLRDECFIFTPANCPIRIQIEQHLKRAIGSDYKKMELTSSMSHKYFVRENVGVSIFTSTAHSELLDGTVRIPIENLPISPPIGLLTNQKEKDFDSTTKELIDRIIYYFDDKKRQLG
;
A
#
# COMPACT_ATOMS: atom_id res chain seq x y z
N MET A 1 30.63 -11.10 -11.35
CA MET A 1 29.37 -10.33 -11.17
C MET A 1 29.51 -9.38 -10.00
N GLU A 2 29.28 -8.08 -10.18
CA GLU A 2 29.38 -7.05 -9.15
C GLU A 2 28.00 -6.55 -8.73
N PHE A 3 27.81 -6.19 -7.46
CA PHE A 3 26.54 -5.64 -6.96
C PHE A 3 26.08 -4.39 -7.74
N ARG A 4 27.01 -3.54 -8.15
CA ARG A 4 26.71 -2.35 -8.97
C ARG A 4 26.07 -2.70 -10.32
N THR A 5 26.45 -3.82 -10.93
CA THR A 5 25.86 -4.27 -12.20
C THR A 5 24.46 -4.82 -12.00
N ILE A 6 24.22 -5.52 -10.87
CA ILE A 6 22.90 -6.01 -10.47
C ILE A 6 21.95 -4.83 -10.24
N LYS A 7 22.36 -3.84 -9.43
CA LYS A 7 21.56 -2.64 -9.15
C LYS A 7 21.27 -1.84 -10.44
N THR A 8 22.26 -1.76 -11.34
CA THR A 8 22.06 -1.11 -12.65
C THR A 8 20.99 -1.82 -13.47
N PHE A 9 21.04 -3.15 -13.58
CA PHE A 9 20.03 -3.94 -14.29
C PHE A 9 18.64 -3.74 -13.68
N TYR A 10 18.50 -3.87 -12.37
CA TYR A 10 17.25 -3.70 -11.64
C TYR A 10 16.63 -2.30 -11.87
N THR A 11 17.45 -1.25 -11.80
CA THR A 11 17.00 0.13 -12.07
C THR A 11 16.57 0.32 -13.52
N VAL A 12 17.25 -0.29 -14.51
CA VAL A 12 16.85 -0.23 -15.92
C VAL A 12 15.48 -0.87 -16.12
N VAL A 13 15.20 -1.98 -15.46
CA VAL A 13 13.90 -2.66 -15.55
C VAL A 13 12.79 -1.81 -14.94
N ASN A 14 13.01 -1.29 -13.73
CA ASN A 14 12.02 -0.47 -13.01
C ASN A 14 11.70 0.85 -13.72
N THR A 15 12.70 1.50 -14.30
CA THR A 15 12.50 2.77 -15.02
C THR A 15 12.00 2.58 -16.46
N GLY A 16 12.09 1.36 -16.98
CA GLY A 16 11.75 1.03 -18.36
C GLY A 16 12.65 1.71 -19.40
N SER A 17 13.80 2.30 -19.00
CA SER A 17 14.65 3.09 -19.87
C SER A 17 16.10 3.15 -19.40
N PHE A 18 17.04 2.85 -20.29
CA PHE A 18 18.49 3.04 -20.02
C PHE A 18 18.85 4.49 -19.72
N GLN A 19 18.18 5.44 -20.38
CA GLN A 19 18.41 6.87 -20.16
C GLN A 19 17.93 7.30 -18.76
N ARG A 20 16.71 6.93 -18.39
CA ARG A 20 16.18 7.23 -17.03
C ARG A 20 16.96 6.55 -15.94
N ALA A 21 17.39 5.30 -16.15
CA ALA A 21 18.24 4.61 -15.19
C ALA A 21 19.60 5.31 -15.01
N ALA A 22 20.15 5.89 -16.08
CA ALA A 22 21.39 6.68 -16.01
C ALA A 22 21.19 7.94 -15.14
N GLU A 23 20.08 8.64 -15.31
CA GLU A 23 19.71 9.81 -14.50
C GLU A 23 19.53 9.43 -13.02
N VAL A 24 18.75 8.38 -12.72
CA VAL A 24 18.52 7.90 -11.35
C VAL A 24 19.81 7.47 -10.66
N LEU A 25 20.72 6.81 -11.38
CA LEU A 25 21.97 6.31 -10.82
C LEU A 25 23.13 7.31 -10.89
N ASN A 26 22.91 8.51 -11.44
CA ASN A 26 23.95 9.52 -11.67
C ASN A 26 25.14 9.00 -12.51
N TYR A 27 24.84 8.25 -13.58
CA TYR A 27 25.81 7.76 -14.55
C TYR A 27 25.51 8.24 -15.96
N SER A 28 26.46 8.08 -16.87
CA SER A 28 26.19 8.25 -18.29
C SER A 28 25.45 7.01 -18.86
N GLN A 29 24.59 7.20 -19.85
CA GLN A 29 23.89 6.10 -20.51
C GLN A 29 24.85 5.03 -21.10
N PRO A 30 26.02 5.38 -21.72
CA PRO A 30 27.03 4.40 -22.13
C PRO A 30 27.53 3.53 -20.97
N THR A 31 27.70 4.11 -19.76
CA THR A 31 28.11 3.36 -18.56
C THR A 31 27.05 2.33 -18.17
N ILE A 32 25.77 2.68 -18.21
CA ILE A 32 24.66 1.75 -17.94
C ILE A 32 24.67 0.59 -18.95
N SER A 33 24.82 0.92 -20.23
CA SER A 33 24.90 -0.09 -21.30
C SER A 33 26.10 -1.03 -21.16
N MET A 34 27.25 -0.49 -20.78
CA MET A 34 28.44 -1.27 -20.50
C MET A 34 28.24 -2.24 -19.32
N ARG A 35 27.65 -1.76 -18.22
CA ARG A 35 27.35 -2.59 -17.04
C ARG A 35 26.35 -3.70 -17.34
N LYS A 36 25.32 -3.40 -18.11
CA LYS A 36 24.38 -4.42 -18.63
C LYS A 36 25.11 -5.50 -19.39
N LYS A 37 25.98 -5.12 -20.33
CA LYS A 37 26.77 -6.05 -21.13
C LYS A 37 27.70 -6.90 -20.26
N GLN A 38 28.38 -6.28 -19.29
CA GLN A 38 29.24 -6.98 -18.32
C GLN A 38 28.43 -8.02 -17.51
N LEU A 39 27.25 -7.65 -17.02
CA LEU A 39 26.40 -8.56 -16.27
C LEU A 39 25.98 -9.78 -17.10
N GLU A 40 25.55 -9.57 -18.34
CA GLU A 40 25.19 -10.66 -19.25
C GLU A 40 26.38 -11.56 -19.60
N GLN A 41 27.58 -10.98 -19.72
CA GLN A 41 28.83 -11.74 -19.90
C GLN A 41 29.19 -12.56 -18.65
N ASP A 42 29.11 -11.97 -17.46
CA ASP A 42 29.41 -12.66 -16.21
C ASP A 42 28.48 -13.86 -15.97
N LEU A 43 27.23 -13.75 -16.42
CA LEU A 43 26.19 -14.78 -16.27
C LEU A 43 26.14 -15.76 -17.45
N ASP A 44 26.80 -15.45 -18.56
CA ASP A 44 26.73 -16.15 -19.83
C ASP A 44 25.29 -16.34 -20.38
N VAL A 45 24.41 -15.35 -20.09
CA VAL A 45 23.04 -15.31 -20.58
C VAL A 45 22.61 -13.91 -20.96
N GLN A 46 21.68 -13.80 -21.93
CA GLN A 46 21.03 -12.54 -22.26
C GLN A 46 19.85 -12.30 -21.32
N LEU A 47 19.83 -11.15 -20.67
CA LEU A 47 18.75 -10.74 -19.76
C LEU A 47 17.68 -9.91 -20.47
N PHE A 48 18.05 -9.22 -21.55
CA PHE A 48 17.11 -8.46 -22.39
C PHE A 48 16.99 -9.09 -23.79
N GLU A 49 15.79 -9.06 -24.34
CA GLU A 49 15.53 -9.45 -25.72
C GLU A 49 16.20 -8.48 -26.70
N ARG A 50 16.61 -8.98 -27.87
CA ARG A 50 17.11 -8.14 -28.95
C ARG A 50 15.92 -7.42 -29.61
N GLY A 51 15.92 -6.10 -29.62
CA GLY A 51 14.85 -5.30 -30.21
C GLY A 51 14.90 -3.84 -29.86
N LYS A 52 13.95 -3.07 -30.39
CA LYS A 52 13.80 -1.63 -30.08
C LYS A 52 13.08 -1.36 -28.76
N THR A 53 12.35 -2.33 -28.24
CA THR A 53 11.62 -2.24 -26.97
C THR A 53 12.37 -2.98 -25.87
N LEU A 54 12.39 -2.40 -24.67
CA LEU A 54 13.01 -3.02 -23.50
C LEU A 54 12.12 -4.16 -23.00
N LYS A 55 12.51 -5.40 -23.28
CA LYS A 55 11.82 -6.61 -22.84
C LYS A 55 12.82 -7.57 -22.22
N LEU A 56 12.38 -8.23 -21.14
CA LEU A 56 13.18 -9.24 -20.45
C LEU A 56 13.03 -10.61 -21.13
N THR A 57 14.14 -11.32 -21.22
CA THR A 57 14.14 -12.78 -21.53
C THR A 57 13.54 -13.55 -20.34
N HIS A 58 13.37 -14.86 -20.48
CA HIS A 58 13.00 -15.71 -19.35
C HIS A 58 14.04 -15.62 -18.21
N ALA A 59 15.33 -15.70 -18.55
CA ALA A 59 16.43 -15.53 -17.60
C ALA A 59 16.40 -14.13 -16.95
N GLY A 60 16.08 -13.09 -17.73
CA GLY A 60 15.95 -11.73 -17.25
C GLY A 60 14.85 -11.56 -16.20
N ARG A 61 13.70 -12.19 -16.39
CA ARG A 61 12.61 -12.16 -15.40
C ARG A 61 13.01 -12.84 -14.10
N LEU A 62 13.53 -14.05 -14.18
CA LEU A 62 14.00 -14.78 -13.01
C LEU A 62 15.11 -14.02 -12.27
N PHE A 63 16.04 -13.44 -13.03
CA PHE A 63 17.12 -12.64 -12.43
C PHE A 63 16.57 -11.37 -11.77
N TYR A 64 15.57 -10.70 -12.36
CA TYR A 64 14.94 -9.51 -11.80
C TYR A 64 14.30 -9.80 -10.43
N GLU A 65 13.52 -10.87 -10.33
CA GLU A 65 12.90 -11.30 -9.07
C GLU A 65 13.93 -11.53 -7.97
N ARG A 66 15.01 -12.24 -8.28
CA ARG A 66 16.07 -12.54 -7.29
C ARG A 66 16.98 -11.35 -7.01
N ALA A 67 17.19 -10.48 -7.98
CA ALA A 67 17.98 -9.26 -7.80
C ALA A 67 17.31 -8.28 -6.82
N GLY A 68 15.98 -8.16 -6.83
CA GLY A 68 15.23 -7.35 -5.88
C GLY A 68 15.50 -7.79 -4.44
N GLN A 69 15.39 -9.09 -4.16
CA GLN A 69 15.68 -9.66 -2.84
C GLN A 69 17.12 -9.39 -2.39
N LEU A 70 18.09 -9.55 -3.28
CA LEU A 70 19.52 -9.31 -2.96
C LEU A 70 19.80 -7.84 -2.66
N ILE A 71 19.21 -6.92 -3.44
CA ILE A 71 19.36 -5.48 -3.24
C ILE A 71 18.80 -5.08 -1.88
N ALA A 72 17.63 -5.61 -1.52
CA ALA A 72 17.02 -5.36 -0.22
C ALA A 72 17.90 -5.84 0.94
N GLN A 73 18.44 -7.06 0.86
CA GLN A 73 19.35 -7.58 1.89
C GLN A 73 20.62 -6.74 2.03
N TYR A 74 21.15 -6.23 0.92
CA TYR A 74 22.29 -5.32 0.95
C TYR A 74 21.95 -4.00 1.65
N GLU A 75 20.78 -3.43 1.36
CA GLU A 75 20.32 -2.20 2.02
C GLU A 75 20.12 -2.40 3.52
N VAL A 76 19.54 -3.54 3.95
CA VAL A 76 19.43 -3.89 5.37
C VAL A 76 20.81 -3.96 6.04
N LEU A 77 21.80 -4.59 5.40
CA LEU A 77 23.16 -4.66 5.92
C LEU A 77 23.81 -3.26 6.05
N ASP A 78 23.67 -2.44 5.01
CA ASP A 78 24.21 -1.07 4.99
C ASP A 78 23.58 -0.21 6.11
N HIS A 79 22.25 -0.33 6.31
CA HIS A 79 21.54 0.33 7.40
C HIS A 79 21.98 -0.20 8.77
N THR A 80 22.13 -1.50 8.94
CA THR A 80 22.60 -2.09 10.22
C THR A 80 23.96 -1.53 10.62
N ILE A 81 24.88 -1.41 9.67
CA ILE A 81 26.20 -0.82 9.91
C ILE A 81 26.13 0.68 10.18
N PHE A 82 25.23 1.38 9.47
CA PHE A 82 24.98 2.80 9.72
C PHE A 82 24.43 3.05 11.13
N ASP A 83 23.48 2.23 11.58
CA ASP A 83 22.90 2.30 12.92
C ASP A 83 23.92 2.03 14.02
N LEU A 84 24.75 1.00 13.85
CA LEU A 84 25.86 0.70 14.75
C LEU A 84 26.84 1.90 14.87
N LYS A 85 27.06 2.61 13.76
CA LYS A 85 27.98 3.75 13.70
C LYS A 85 27.42 5.02 14.34
N ASN A 86 26.11 5.23 14.28
CA ASN A 86 25.48 6.51 14.65
C ASN A 86 24.63 6.44 15.93
N GLY A 87 24.52 5.30 16.58
CA GLY A 87 23.78 5.14 17.85
C GLY A 87 22.34 5.65 17.77
N ASN A 88 21.39 4.82 17.38
CA ASN A 88 19.94 5.06 17.24
C ASN A 88 19.50 5.90 16.02
N ALA A 89 20.30 6.05 14.99
CA ALA A 89 19.83 6.57 13.72
C ALA A 89 19.55 5.40 12.77
N GLY A 90 18.32 5.24 12.33
CA GLY A 90 17.89 4.17 11.43
C GLY A 90 16.89 4.68 10.39
N LEU A 91 16.57 3.85 9.42
CA LEU A 91 15.51 4.07 8.46
C LEU A 91 14.49 2.95 8.62
N ILE A 92 13.24 3.31 8.92
CA ILE A 92 12.10 2.40 8.87
C ILE A 92 11.31 2.68 7.59
N LYS A 93 11.04 1.64 6.82
CA LYS A 93 10.24 1.72 5.59
C LYS A 93 8.88 1.07 5.84
N VAL A 94 7.83 1.87 5.82
CA VAL A 94 6.47 1.42 6.15
C VAL A 94 5.58 1.50 4.93
N GLY A 95 4.94 0.39 4.58
CA GLY A 95 3.79 0.38 3.69
C GLY A 95 2.51 0.64 4.49
N ILE A 96 1.62 1.46 3.98
CA ILE A 96 0.37 1.72 4.69
C ILE A 96 -0.76 2.00 3.71
N SER A 97 -1.92 1.38 3.94
CA SER A 97 -3.09 1.67 3.11
C SER A 97 -3.95 2.79 3.69
N GLU A 98 -4.65 3.49 2.80
CA GLU A 98 -5.70 4.41 3.21
C GLU A 98 -6.90 3.65 3.83
N PRO A 99 -7.58 4.20 4.81
CA PRO A 99 -7.45 5.54 5.41
C PRO A 99 -6.42 5.64 6.54
N SER A 100 -5.77 4.54 6.91
CA SER A 100 -4.82 4.51 8.03
C SER A 100 -3.62 5.42 7.80
N ALA A 101 -3.16 5.55 6.54
CA ALA A 101 -2.07 6.43 6.16
C ALA A 101 -2.33 7.90 6.50
N SER A 102 -3.52 8.39 6.17
CA SER A 102 -3.87 9.80 6.36
C SER A 102 -4.41 10.12 7.75
N LEU A 103 -5.16 9.22 8.39
CA LEU A 103 -5.96 9.56 9.57
C LEU A 103 -5.40 8.97 10.88
N VAL A 104 -4.64 7.89 10.80
CA VAL A 104 -4.14 7.16 11.98
C VAL A 104 -2.64 7.35 12.15
N PHE A 105 -1.88 6.96 11.15
CA PHE A 105 -0.43 6.90 11.23
C PHE A 105 0.26 8.22 11.59
N PRO A 106 -0.16 9.39 11.09
CA PRO A 106 0.46 10.66 11.47
C PRO A 106 0.39 10.95 12.97
N LYS A 107 -0.69 10.54 13.64
CA LYS A 107 -0.87 10.73 15.09
C LYS A 107 0.12 9.87 15.87
N ILE A 108 0.34 8.64 15.46
CA ILE A 108 1.30 7.71 16.06
C ILE A 108 2.73 8.18 15.78
N LEU A 109 3.01 8.51 14.51
CA LEU A 109 4.34 8.92 14.08
C LEU A 109 4.82 10.19 14.77
N LYS A 110 3.92 11.16 15.05
CA LYS A 110 4.25 12.39 15.77
C LYS A 110 4.87 12.10 17.13
N THR A 111 4.28 11.19 17.91
CA THR A 111 4.79 10.84 19.23
C THR A 111 6.05 9.99 19.14
N PHE A 112 6.09 9.08 18.18
CA PHE A 112 7.23 8.22 17.95
C PHE A 112 8.49 9.00 17.57
N LEU A 113 8.40 9.94 16.62
CA LEU A 113 9.54 10.77 16.21
C LEU A 113 10.01 11.76 17.29
N ALA A 114 9.14 12.12 18.26
CA ALA A 114 9.56 12.92 19.41
C ALA A 114 10.55 12.14 20.31
N ASP A 115 10.36 10.82 20.44
CA ASP A 115 11.23 9.95 21.22
C ASP A 115 12.47 9.48 20.41
N PHE A 116 12.34 9.41 19.10
CA PHE A 116 13.41 8.97 18.18
C PHE A 116 13.75 10.03 17.12
N PRO A 117 14.28 11.19 17.50
CA PRO A 117 14.44 12.37 16.62
C PRO A 117 15.48 12.20 15.49
N LYS A 118 16.32 11.17 15.56
CA LYS A 118 17.32 10.88 14.51
C LYS A 118 16.88 9.81 13.53
N LEU A 119 15.70 9.23 13.75
CA LEU A 119 15.17 8.18 12.90
C LEU A 119 14.54 8.79 11.65
N MET A 120 14.80 8.16 10.50
CA MET A 120 14.08 8.44 9.26
C MET A 120 12.97 7.40 9.06
N VAL A 121 11.80 7.86 8.62
CA VAL A 121 10.68 6.98 8.29
C VAL A 121 10.26 7.26 6.85
N ASN A 122 10.36 6.26 5.99
CA ASN A 122 9.82 6.30 4.63
C ASN A 122 8.45 5.64 4.64
N VAL A 123 7.43 6.38 4.20
CA VAL A 123 6.06 5.90 4.14
C VAL A 123 5.65 5.74 2.69
N SER A 124 5.24 4.54 2.32
CA SER A 124 4.65 4.22 1.02
C SER A 124 3.16 4.00 1.20
N VAL A 125 2.33 4.76 0.49
CA VAL A 125 0.86 4.64 0.57
C VAL A 125 0.39 3.80 -0.62
N ASP A 126 -0.02 2.56 -0.34
CA ASP A 126 -0.36 1.58 -1.35
C ASP A 126 -1.57 0.71 -0.91
N ASP A 127 -2.14 -0.06 -1.83
CA ASP A 127 -3.09 -1.12 -1.50
C ASP A 127 -2.41 -2.34 -0.87
N ALA A 128 -3.22 -3.24 -0.26
CA ALA A 128 -2.71 -4.40 0.46
C ALA A 128 -1.88 -5.36 -0.42
N ASN A 129 -2.28 -5.57 -1.68
CA ASN A 129 -1.56 -6.46 -2.60
C ASN A 129 -0.21 -5.87 -3.00
N THR A 130 -0.16 -4.56 -3.24
CA THR A 130 1.08 -3.83 -3.52
C THR A 130 2.01 -3.83 -2.30
N CYS A 131 1.47 -3.63 -1.10
CA CYS A 131 2.25 -3.76 0.15
C CYS A 131 2.83 -5.17 0.31
N SER A 132 2.02 -6.22 0.01
CA SER A 132 2.49 -7.61 0.07
C SER A 132 3.66 -7.87 -0.88
N GLN A 133 3.57 -7.36 -2.10
CA GLN A 133 4.67 -7.48 -3.07
C GLN A 133 5.92 -6.70 -2.62
N LYS A 134 5.77 -5.46 -2.16
CA LYS A 134 6.88 -4.63 -1.67
C LYS A 134 7.61 -5.25 -0.48
N LEU A 135 6.91 -5.99 0.39
CA LEU A 135 7.53 -6.76 1.46
C LEU A 135 8.42 -7.88 0.92
N ILE A 136 7.94 -8.64 -0.08
CA ILE A 136 8.71 -9.71 -0.71
C ILE A 136 9.96 -9.14 -1.40
N ASP A 137 9.82 -7.99 -2.06
CA ASP A 137 10.92 -7.32 -2.75
C ASP A 137 11.86 -6.57 -1.77
N GLY A 138 11.50 -6.50 -0.47
CA GLY A 138 12.27 -5.82 0.59
C GLY A 138 12.31 -4.31 0.43
N GLU A 139 11.33 -3.75 -0.25
CA GLU A 139 11.18 -2.30 -0.40
C GLU A 139 10.61 -1.64 0.86
N ILE A 140 9.87 -2.42 1.67
CA ILE A 140 9.33 -2.00 2.98
C ILE A 140 9.64 -3.07 4.04
N ASP A 141 9.68 -2.66 5.31
CA ASP A 141 9.99 -3.52 6.45
C ASP A 141 8.74 -4.20 7.00
N PHE A 142 7.62 -3.49 6.99
CA PHE A 142 6.29 -3.99 7.34
C PHE A 142 5.21 -3.10 6.72
N ALA A 143 3.95 -3.56 6.76
CA ALA A 143 2.83 -2.75 6.32
C ALA A 143 1.65 -2.79 7.29
N ILE A 144 0.85 -1.70 7.27
CA ILE A 144 -0.45 -1.59 7.94
C ILE A 144 -1.51 -1.45 6.87
N CYS A 145 -2.24 -2.51 6.64
CA CYS A 145 -3.20 -2.58 5.52
C CYS A 145 -4.33 -3.56 5.81
N GLY A 146 -5.27 -3.65 4.88
CA GLY A 146 -6.21 -4.76 4.83
C GLY A 146 -5.50 -6.08 4.52
N GLU A 147 -6.21 -7.19 4.65
CA GLU A 147 -5.69 -8.50 4.28
C GLU A 147 -5.49 -8.58 2.75
N PRO A 148 -4.29 -8.88 2.26
CA PRO A 148 -4.06 -9.05 0.83
C PRO A 148 -4.71 -10.36 0.32
N GLU A 149 -5.09 -10.40 -0.97
CA GLU A 149 -5.65 -11.61 -1.57
C GLU A 149 -4.65 -12.77 -1.61
N LEU A 150 -3.38 -12.45 -1.83
CA LEU A 150 -2.27 -13.39 -1.84
C LEU A 150 -1.27 -13.01 -0.76
N ILE A 151 -1.28 -13.76 0.34
CA ILE A 151 -0.35 -13.56 1.45
C ILE A 151 1.06 -14.05 1.07
N LEU A 152 1.16 -15.04 0.19
CA LEU A 152 2.43 -15.64 -0.26
C LEU A 152 3.31 -16.08 0.93
N GLU A 153 4.53 -15.53 1.02
CA GLU A 153 5.49 -15.80 2.10
C GLU A 153 5.32 -14.83 3.29
N ASN A 154 4.33 -13.94 3.25
CA ASN A 154 4.08 -12.95 4.30
C ASN A 154 3.16 -13.50 5.39
N PHE A 155 3.16 -12.85 6.55
CA PHE A 155 2.27 -13.11 7.67
C PHE A 155 1.34 -11.92 7.86
N TYR A 156 0.05 -12.18 8.08
CA TYR A 156 -0.95 -11.15 8.35
C TYR A 156 -1.54 -11.32 9.74
N PHE A 157 -1.51 -10.25 10.54
CA PHE A 157 -2.03 -10.21 11.92
C PHE A 157 -3.09 -9.11 12.03
N PRO A 158 -4.40 -9.44 12.04
CA PRO A 158 -5.45 -8.45 12.14
C PRO A 158 -5.49 -7.83 13.54
N PHE A 159 -5.56 -6.48 13.62
CA PHE A 159 -5.75 -5.74 14.87
C PHE A 159 -7.21 -5.41 15.10
N PHE A 160 -7.87 -4.97 14.03
CA PHE A 160 -9.18 -4.36 14.06
C PHE A 160 -9.98 -4.78 12.84
N HIS A 161 -11.31 -4.91 13.01
CA HIS A 161 -12.25 -5.12 11.93
C HIS A 161 -13.10 -3.86 11.79
N ASP A 162 -13.02 -3.22 10.63
CA ASP A 162 -13.76 -2.00 10.34
C ASP A 162 -15.18 -2.32 9.86
N SER A 163 -16.08 -1.36 9.94
CA SER A 163 -17.39 -1.43 9.30
C SER A 163 -17.40 -0.59 8.03
N LEU A 164 -18.43 -0.79 7.20
CA LEU A 164 -18.63 -0.02 5.97
C LEU A 164 -19.89 0.82 6.09
N ASP A 165 -19.78 2.09 5.75
CA ASP A 165 -20.88 3.03 5.71
C ASP A 165 -21.02 3.66 4.32
N LEU A 166 -22.21 4.12 4.00
CA LEU A 166 -22.48 4.97 2.83
C LEU A 166 -22.10 6.42 3.15
N ILE A 167 -21.42 7.07 2.23
CA ILE A 167 -21.20 8.53 2.26
C ILE A 167 -21.99 9.16 1.13
N VAL A 168 -22.72 10.20 1.46
CA VAL A 168 -23.48 11.02 0.52
C VAL A 168 -23.23 12.51 0.77
N SER A 169 -23.53 13.35 -0.20
CA SER A 169 -23.60 14.81 0.01
C SER A 169 -24.72 15.16 1.00
N GLU A 170 -24.56 16.24 1.76
CA GLU A 170 -25.66 16.78 2.59
C GLU A 170 -26.90 17.13 1.78
N SER A 171 -26.74 17.49 0.49
CA SER A 171 -27.84 17.78 -0.42
C SER A 171 -28.49 16.55 -1.04
N HIS A 172 -27.95 15.34 -0.75
CA HIS A 172 -28.44 14.11 -1.35
C HIS A 172 -29.79 13.69 -0.74
N PRO A 173 -30.74 13.12 -1.53
CA PRO A 173 -32.03 12.68 -0.99
C PRO A 173 -31.94 11.66 0.18
N LEU A 174 -30.89 10.86 0.20
CA LEU A 174 -30.66 9.89 1.28
C LEU A 174 -30.05 10.51 2.55
N ALA A 175 -29.58 11.76 2.53
CA ALA A 175 -28.87 12.38 3.65
C ALA A 175 -29.69 12.45 4.95
N SER A 176 -31.03 12.45 4.85
CA SER A 176 -31.94 12.46 6.01
C SER A 176 -32.24 11.06 6.58
N ARG A 177 -31.74 10.00 5.94
CA ARG A 177 -31.97 8.63 6.39
C ARG A 177 -31.07 8.28 7.57
N THR A 178 -31.58 7.53 8.52
CA THR A 178 -30.82 6.98 9.65
C THR A 178 -30.03 5.73 9.28
N SER A 179 -30.51 4.98 8.26
CA SER A 179 -29.87 3.83 7.67
C SER A 179 -30.39 3.61 6.25
N VAL A 180 -29.67 2.81 5.46
CA VAL A 180 -30.06 2.39 4.11
C VAL A 180 -29.80 0.90 3.92
N GLU A 181 -30.55 0.27 3.03
CA GLU A 181 -30.22 -1.04 2.49
C GLU A 181 -29.59 -0.90 1.11
N LEU A 182 -28.82 -1.90 0.66
CA LEU A 182 -28.20 -1.85 -0.68
C LEU A 182 -29.22 -1.69 -1.81
N ARG A 183 -30.47 -2.18 -1.63
CA ARG A 183 -31.55 -2.01 -2.62
C ARG A 183 -32.00 -0.57 -2.81
N ASP A 184 -31.83 0.27 -1.80
CA ASP A 184 -32.17 1.70 -1.86
C ASP A 184 -31.20 2.49 -2.76
N LEU A 185 -30.05 1.89 -3.11
CA LEU A 185 -28.96 2.50 -3.88
C LEU A 185 -29.03 2.17 -5.38
N ARG A 186 -30.14 1.64 -5.89
CA ARG A 186 -30.26 1.15 -7.27
C ARG A 186 -29.95 2.19 -8.34
N ASP A 187 -30.38 3.43 -8.11
CA ASP A 187 -30.29 4.51 -9.09
C ASP A 187 -29.05 5.39 -8.90
N GLU A 188 -28.19 5.03 -7.93
CA GLU A 188 -27.04 5.81 -7.56
C GLU A 188 -25.84 5.59 -8.49
N CYS A 189 -24.98 6.61 -8.56
CA CYS A 189 -23.67 6.50 -9.18
C CYS A 189 -22.62 6.20 -8.11
N PHE A 190 -22.03 5.01 -8.16
CA PHE A 190 -21.03 4.60 -7.19
C PHE A 190 -19.63 5.12 -7.55
N ILE A 191 -18.93 5.66 -6.57
CA ILE A 191 -17.51 6.03 -6.67
C ILE A 191 -16.72 4.91 -6.01
N PHE A 192 -15.90 4.21 -6.80
CA PHE A 192 -15.11 3.07 -6.36
C PHE A 192 -13.60 3.31 -6.45
N THR A 193 -12.86 2.60 -5.63
CA THR A 193 -11.43 2.35 -5.81
C THR A 193 -11.18 1.47 -7.05
N PRO A 194 -9.93 1.25 -7.50
CA PRO A 194 -9.62 0.34 -8.61
C PRO A 194 -10.20 -1.07 -8.45
N ALA A 195 -10.49 -1.72 -9.56
CA ALA A 195 -11.21 -3.01 -9.62
C ALA A 195 -10.49 -4.17 -8.90
N ASN A 196 -9.19 -4.07 -8.68
CA ASN A 196 -8.37 -5.03 -7.93
C ASN A 196 -8.42 -4.84 -6.41
N CYS A 197 -9.17 -3.86 -5.89
CA CYS A 197 -9.31 -3.65 -4.45
C CYS A 197 -10.18 -4.75 -3.82
N PRO A 198 -9.69 -5.52 -2.84
CA PRO A 198 -10.45 -6.62 -2.22
C PRO A 198 -11.79 -6.19 -1.61
N ILE A 199 -11.82 -5.01 -0.98
CA ILE A 199 -13.05 -4.46 -0.38
C ILE A 199 -14.08 -4.14 -1.49
N ARG A 200 -13.65 -3.50 -2.58
CA ARG A 200 -14.52 -3.22 -3.72
C ARG A 200 -15.13 -4.50 -4.29
N ILE A 201 -14.33 -5.52 -4.49
CA ILE A 201 -14.79 -6.81 -5.03
C ILE A 201 -15.92 -7.36 -4.16
N GLN A 202 -15.80 -7.34 -2.83
CA GLN A 202 -16.84 -7.77 -1.91
C GLN A 202 -18.08 -6.89 -2.00
N ILE A 203 -17.92 -5.57 -2.02
CA ILE A 203 -19.04 -4.62 -2.16
C ILE A 203 -19.80 -4.86 -3.47
N GLU A 204 -19.09 -4.96 -4.60
CA GLU A 204 -19.72 -5.21 -5.92
C GLU A 204 -20.45 -6.55 -5.97
N GLN A 205 -19.98 -7.59 -5.27
CA GLN A 205 -20.70 -8.88 -5.17
C GLN A 205 -22.04 -8.73 -4.42
N HIS A 206 -22.08 -7.94 -3.35
CA HIS A 206 -23.32 -7.69 -2.59
C HIS A 206 -24.26 -6.78 -3.36
N LEU A 207 -23.76 -5.73 -4.01
CA LEU A 207 -24.56 -4.86 -4.89
C LEU A 207 -25.19 -5.67 -6.03
N LYS A 208 -24.41 -6.54 -6.68
CA LYS A 208 -24.93 -7.40 -7.75
C LYS A 208 -26.09 -8.27 -7.30
N ARG A 209 -26.04 -8.79 -6.09
CA ARG A 209 -27.13 -9.60 -5.51
C ARG A 209 -28.38 -8.74 -5.16
N ALA A 210 -28.16 -7.52 -4.70
CA ALA A 210 -29.24 -6.65 -4.23
C ALA A 210 -29.94 -5.87 -5.36
N ILE A 211 -29.16 -5.33 -6.32
CA ILE A 211 -29.66 -4.41 -7.36
C ILE A 211 -29.30 -4.82 -8.79
N GLY A 212 -28.59 -5.93 -9.00
CA GLY A 212 -28.12 -6.34 -10.31
C GLY A 212 -26.75 -5.72 -10.65
N SER A 213 -26.34 -5.85 -11.92
CA SER A 213 -25.03 -5.36 -12.39
C SER A 213 -25.13 -4.06 -13.18
N ASP A 214 -26.33 -3.56 -13.42
CA ASP A 214 -26.61 -2.37 -14.24
C ASP A 214 -26.78 -1.13 -13.35
N TYR A 215 -25.68 -0.69 -12.75
CA TYR A 215 -25.61 0.57 -11.98
C TYR A 215 -24.47 1.44 -12.49
N LYS A 216 -24.63 2.74 -12.34
CA LYS A 216 -23.62 3.71 -12.73
C LYS A 216 -22.43 3.64 -11.78
N LYS A 217 -21.22 3.72 -12.33
CA LYS A 217 -20.00 3.73 -11.52
C LYS A 217 -18.91 4.59 -12.12
N MET A 218 -18.12 5.16 -11.25
CA MET A 218 -16.89 5.90 -11.52
C MET A 218 -15.75 5.25 -10.73
N GLU A 219 -14.54 5.30 -11.25
CA GLU A 219 -13.34 4.78 -10.61
C GLU A 219 -12.36 5.90 -10.29
N LEU A 220 -11.89 5.95 -9.04
CA LEU A 220 -10.85 6.86 -8.58
C LEU A 220 -9.73 6.05 -7.90
N THR A 221 -8.49 6.27 -8.32
CA THR A 221 -7.32 5.60 -7.74
C THR A 221 -7.03 6.03 -6.30
N SER A 222 -7.32 7.29 -5.97
CA SER A 222 -7.16 7.82 -4.61
C SER A 222 -8.46 7.69 -3.83
N SER A 223 -8.51 6.75 -2.89
CA SER A 223 -9.69 6.54 -2.03
C SER A 223 -10.00 7.78 -1.17
N MET A 224 -8.99 8.52 -0.72
CA MET A 224 -9.19 9.76 0.04
C MET A 224 -9.81 10.90 -0.79
N SER A 225 -9.79 10.80 -2.12
CA SER A 225 -10.45 11.78 -2.99
C SER A 225 -11.96 11.57 -3.08
N HIS A 226 -12.48 10.38 -2.77
CA HIS A 226 -13.92 10.05 -2.87
C HIS A 226 -14.79 11.09 -2.17
N LYS A 227 -14.43 11.47 -0.96
CA LYS A 227 -15.21 12.42 -0.14
C LYS A 227 -15.43 13.79 -0.81
N TYR A 228 -14.49 14.24 -1.65
CA TYR A 228 -14.62 15.51 -2.38
C TYR A 228 -15.62 15.39 -3.54
N PHE A 229 -15.63 14.27 -4.26
CA PHE A 229 -16.59 14.00 -5.31
C PHE A 229 -17.99 13.78 -4.74
N VAL A 230 -18.08 13.09 -3.60
CA VAL A 230 -19.34 12.90 -2.87
C VAL A 230 -19.90 14.24 -2.42
N ARG A 231 -19.09 15.14 -1.87
CA ARG A 231 -19.53 16.47 -1.44
C ARG A 231 -20.17 17.25 -2.59
N GLU A 232 -19.60 17.19 -3.78
CA GLU A 232 -20.16 17.85 -4.98
C GLU A 232 -21.35 17.08 -5.60
N ASN A 233 -21.85 16.06 -4.90
CA ASN A 233 -22.98 15.22 -5.33
C ASN A 233 -22.79 14.56 -6.71
N VAL A 234 -21.53 14.21 -7.06
CA VAL A 234 -21.21 13.48 -8.30
C VAL A 234 -21.60 12.00 -8.20
N GLY A 235 -21.64 11.46 -6.99
CA GLY A 235 -22.04 10.09 -6.71
C GLY A 235 -21.95 9.78 -5.22
N VAL A 236 -22.17 8.52 -4.89
CA VAL A 236 -22.10 7.99 -3.52
C VAL A 236 -20.90 7.07 -3.36
N SER A 237 -20.37 6.92 -2.15
CA SER A 237 -19.27 6.00 -1.89
C SER A 237 -19.56 5.13 -0.67
N ILE A 238 -19.23 3.84 -0.76
CA ILE A 238 -19.24 2.92 0.39
C ILE A 238 -17.79 2.81 0.88
N PHE A 239 -17.58 3.17 2.13
CA PHE A 239 -16.24 3.34 2.67
C PHE A 239 -16.12 2.84 4.11
N THR A 240 -14.91 2.59 4.58
CA THR A 240 -14.66 2.12 5.95
C THR A 240 -14.98 3.20 6.98
N SER A 241 -15.50 2.83 8.14
CA SER A 241 -15.89 3.78 9.18
C SER A 241 -14.68 4.53 9.77
N THR A 242 -13.50 3.93 9.76
CA THR A 242 -12.25 4.61 10.15
C THR A 242 -11.95 5.82 9.24
N ALA A 243 -12.29 5.76 7.96
CA ALA A 243 -12.14 6.88 7.03
C ALA A 243 -13.04 8.08 7.37
N HIS A 244 -14.06 7.85 8.18
CA HIS A 244 -15.04 8.86 8.57
C HIS A 244 -14.79 9.48 9.94
N SER A 245 -13.71 9.11 10.61
CA SER A 245 -13.34 9.76 11.87
C SER A 245 -13.17 11.29 11.72
N GLU A 246 -12.98 11.75 10.48
CA GLU A 246 -12.96 13.15 10.06
C GLU A 246 -13.81 13.30 8.80
N LEU A 247 -15.15 13.40 8.97
CA LEU A 247 -16.06 13.72 7.85
C LEU A 247 -15.65 15.07 7.24
N LEU A 248 -15.71 15.13 5.92
CA LEU A 248 -15.60 16.41 5.22
C LEU A 248 -16.92 17.17 5.38
N ASP A 249 -16.84 18.46 5.73
CA ASP A 249 -18.02 19.33 5.76
C ASP A 249 -18.78 19.24 4.41
N GLY A 250 -20.09 19.16 4.48
CA GLY A 250 -20.93 18.95 3.30
C GLY A 250 -21.16 17.48 2.95
N THR A 251 -20.74 16.53 3.80
CA THR A 251 -21.00 15.09 3.61
C THR A 251 -21.67 14.46 4.83
N VAL A 252 -22.49 13.43 4.60
CA VAL A 252 -23.21 12.67 5.63
C VAL A 252 -22.83 11.20 5.53
N ARG A 253 -22.61 10.57 6.68
CA ARG A 253 -22.43 9.14 6.84
C ARG A 253 -23.76 8.46 7.17
N ILE A 254 -24.06 7.37 6.49
CA ILE A 254 -25.28 6.61 6.69
C ILE A 254 -24.90 5.12 6.84
N PRO A 255 -25.25 4.47 7.94
CA PRO A 255 -25.08 3.03 8.11
C PRO A 255 -25.79 2.22 7.03
N ILE A 256 -25.16 1.16 6.54
CA ILE A 256 -25.78 0.22 5.59
C ILE A 256 -26.24 -1.01 6.37
N GLU A 257 -27.52 -1.27 6.34
CA GLU A 257 -28.09 -2.44 6.99
C GLU A 257 -27.76 -3.72 6.21
N ASN A 258 -27.52 -4.80 6.94
CA ASN A 258 -27.32 -6.14 6.38
C ASN A 258 -26.17 -6.24 5.36
N LEU A 259 -25.14 -5.42 5.50
CA LEU A 259 -23.88 -5.54 4.73
C LEU A 259 -22.86 -6.33 5.56
N PRO A 260 -22.72 -7.64 5.37
CA PRO A 260 -21.85 -8.49 6.19
C PRO A 260 -20.40 -8.44 5.70
N ILE A 261 -19.86 -7.22 5.55
CA ILE A 261 -18.47 -6.97 5.19
C ILE A 261 -17.82 -6.25 6.35
N SER A 262 -16.80 -6.87 6.93
CA SER A 262 -16.04 -6.31 8.03
C SER A 262 -14.54 -6.44 7.70
N PRO A 263 -13.99 -5.49 6.91
CA PRO A 263 -12.63 -5.60 6.44
C PRO A 263 -11.63 -5.50 7.60
N PRO A 264 -10.68 -6.44 7.71
CA PRO A 264 -9.65 -6.36 8.72
C PRO A 264 -8.63 -5.27 8.36
N ILE A 265 -8.09 -4.62 9.38
CA ILE A 265 -6.87 -3.80 9.32
C ILE A 265 -5.85 -4.47 10.23
N GLY A 266 -4.66 -4.70 9.73
CA GLY A 266 -3.66 -5.45 10.46
C GLY A 266 -2.23 -5.16 10.04
N LEU A 267 -1.30 -5.82 10.72
CA LEU A 267 0.11 -5.87 10.39
C LEU A 267 0.35 -6.93 9.32
N LEU A 268 0.99 -6.54 8.24
CA LEU A 268 1.53 -7.43 7.24
C LEU A 268 3.06 -7.38 7.29
N THR A 269 3.71 -8.54 7.40
CA THR A 269 5.16 -8.66 7.54
C THR A 269 5.66 -9.98 6.97
N ASN A 270 6.92 -10.03 6.54
CA ASN A 270 7.64 -11.24 6.15
C ASN A 270 8.62 -11.71 7.23
N GLN A 271 8.70 -11.01 8.35
CA GLN A 271 9.60 -11.30 9.47
C GLN A 271 8.83 -11.81 10.69
N LYS A 272 9.48 -12.62 11.51
CA LYS A 272 8.97 -12.97 12.83
C LYS A 272 9.20 -11.80 13.78
N GLU A 273 8.33 -11.62 14.74
CA GLU A 273 8.42 -10.53 15.73
C GLU A 273 9.81 -10.37 16.38
N LYS A 274 10.50 -11.47 16.61
CA LYS A 274 11.84 -11.49 17.21
C LYS A 274 12.97 -10.99 16.29
N ASP A 275 12.71 -10.87 15.01
CA ASP A 275 13.71 -10.53 13.99
C ASP A 275 13.69 -9.02 13.67
N PHE A 276 12.70 -8.27 14.21
CA PHE A 276 12.68 -6.81 14.13
C PHE A 276 13.73 -6.19 15.06
N ASP A 277 14.37 -5.11 14.62
CA ASP A 277 15.15 -4.25 15.53
C ASP A 277 14.24 -3.60 16.58
N SER A 278 14.84 -3.15 17.68
CA SER A 278 14.10 -2.61 18.83
C SER A 278 13.25 -1.38 18.48
N THR A 279 13.70 -0.57 17.53
CA THR A 279 13.03 0.68 17.16
C THR A 279 11.82 0.41 16.25
N THR A 280 12.00 -0.49 15.28
CA THR A 280 10.90 -0.97 14.42
C THR A 280 9.82 -1.67 15.26
N LYS A 281 10.24 -2.51 16.22
CA LYS A 281 9.32 -3.17 17.14
C LYS A 281 8.54 -2.15 17.98
N GLU A 282 9.19 -1.15 18.54
CA GLU A 282 8.53 -0.07 19.31
C GLU A 282 7.48 0.66 18.47
N LEU A 283 7.76 0.94 17.18
CA LEU A 283 6.77 1.56 16.30
C LEU A 283 5.57 0.64 16.07
N ILE A 284 5.81 -0.64 15.81
CA ILE A 284 4.75 -1.65 15.63
C ILE A 284 3.90 -1.76 16.91
N ASP A 285 4.52 -1.82 18.09
CA ASP A 285 3.82 -1.91 19.38
C ASP A 285 2.92 -0.69 19.62
N ARG A 286 3.36 0.52 19.28
CA ARG A 286 2.54 1.75 19.35
C ARG A 286 1.36 1.71 18.38
N ILE A 287 1.55 1.15 17.20
CA ILE A 287 0.47 0.98 16.22
C ILE A 287 -0.57 0.00 16.76
N ILE A 288 -0.14 -1.16 17.27
CA ILE A 288 -1.03 -2.16 17.88
C ILE A 288 -1.81 -1.54 19.03
N TYR A 289 -1.12 -0.86 19.95
CA TYR A 289 -1.74 -0.20 21.09
C TYR A 289 -2.82 0.82 20.67
N TYR A 290 -2.57 1.61 19.63
CA TYR A 290 -3.53 2.58 19.11
C TYR A 290 -4.82 1.91 18.62
N PHE A 291 -4.70 0.81 17.90
CA PHE A 291 -5.88 0.09 17.39
C PHE A 291 -6.61 -0.67 18.50
N ASP A 292 -5.91 -1.21 19.49
CA ASP A 292 -6.53 -1.86 20.66
C ASP A 292 -7.31 -0.86 21.53
N ASP A 293 -6.79 0.36 21.72
CA ASP A 293 -7.50 1.42 22.44
C ASP A 293 -8.76 1.86 21.70
N LYS A 294 -8.69 2.01 20.37
CA LYS A 294 -9.87 2.28 19.53
C LYS A 294 -10.93 1.18 19.64
N LYS A 295 -10.53 -0.07 19.67
CA LYS A 295 -11.45 -1.20 19.82
C LYS A 295 -12.22 -1.11 21.15
N ARG A 296 -11.57 -0.69 22.24
CA ARG A 296 -12.20 -0.49 23.56
C ARG A 296 -13.16 0.69 23.60
N GLN A 297 -12.96 1.71 22.74
CA GLN A 297 -13.83 2.90 22.69
C GLN A 297 -15.09 2.69 21.83
N LEU A 298 -15.09 1.69 20.97
CA LEU A 298 -16.20 1.37 20.04
C LEU A 298 -17.08 0.19 20.51
N GLY A 299 -16.65 -0.57 21.52
CA GLY A 299 -17.40 -1.67 22.15
C GLY A 299 -17.98 -1.26 23.47
#